data_f5d3151d1b737bb0b4588a009973b5b4
#
_entry.id   f5d3151d1b737bb0b4588a009973b5b4
#
_cell.length_a   1.000
_cell.length_b   1.000
_cell.length_c   1.000
_cell.angle_alpha   90.00
_cell.angle_beta   90.00
_cell.angle_gamma   90.00
#
_symmetry.space_group_name_H-M   'P 1'
#
loop_
_entity.id
_entity.type
_entity.pdbx_description
1 polymer ?
#
loop_
_entity_poly.entity_id
_entity_poly.type
_entity_poly.pdbx_seq_one_letter_code
_entity_poly.pdbx_strand_id
1 'polypeptide(L)'
;MLYSEQVQHLSVTDKGFVHVLEALKSLKKIKSPRVLNFSHNDLDGIGSAVIMRRLLQQYTNAEVVTKLPPHFRLTAPELQRALESDSFDMLLLMDKGTFDYYDDFLGMVKQVVIIDHHPNDGMPKRCVLFNPSAEQSVPSAASLLCHMVSNKLKLADECDDFAALLGCRGDFAFDPVQKTSVDFVKPFVTRMQEEFPKMFEPRLDRATIFDIVDRERTALINQIAEVLHVGCLAHMYARVHENIDVDYGPGFVFEILSAFLSKRVKVEKFRSLSDFMGSLPDEKKLVSVFEYYKRDWDLLSRRAENASVLLGEINGVGIYILFAREATAMHGAPFPALLPYVASARLEPLKRESGYPHAMVIVFCPKDRGVHISMRGGGGLVGCGAMCSELANRMQKLYPEQGGIGGGGHDRAAECVVDRPVPMYAVIHELLMLIEEMVKKSKGTSSSL
;
A
#
# COMPACT_ATOMS: atom_id res chain seq x y z
N MET A 1 -11.71 14.45 -18.91
CA MET A 1 -10.82 15.45 -18.24
C MET A 1 -9.38 15.03 -18.49
N LEU A 2 -8.54 15.91 -18.99
CA LEU A 2 -7.10 15.67 -19.10
C LEU A 2 -6.44 15.73 -17.72
N TYR A 3 -5.28 15.09 -17.56
CA TYR A 3 -4.56 15.11 -16.27
C TYR A 3 -4.19 16.54 -15.83
N SER A 4 -3.72 17.39 -16.73
CA SER A 4 -3.43 18.80 -16.46
C SER A 4 -4.65 19.61 -16.01
N GLU A 5 -5.83 19.31 -16.57
CA GLU A 5 -7.09 19.91 -16.16
C GLU A 5 -7.50 19.46 -14.77
N GLN A 6 -7.29 18.17 -14.43
CA GLN A 6 -7.53 17.64 -13.10
C GLN A 6 -6.66 18.34 -12.04
N VAL A 7 -5.35 18.46 -12.28
CA VAL A 7 -4.43 19.17 -11.38
C VAL A 7 -4.84 20.64 -11.23
N GLN A 8 -5.21 21.31 -12.34
CA GLN A 8 -5.68 22.68 -12.29
C GLN A 8 -6.99 22.81 -11.50
N HIS A 9 -7.93 21.89 -11.70
CA HIS A 9 -9.19 21.86 -10.97
C HIS A 9 -8.96 21.75 -9.46
N LEU A 10 -8.20 20.71 -9.02
CA LEU A 10 -7.87 20.52 -7.60
C LEU A 10 -7.15 21.71 -6.99
N SER A 11 -6.27 22.37 -7.73
CA SER A 11 -5.57 23.57 -7.24
C SER A 11 -6.45 24.80 -6.98
N VAL A 12 -7.73 24.72 -7.33
CA VAL A 12 -8.72 25.78 -7.10
C VAL A 12 -9.83 25.31 -6.15
N THR A 13 -10.22 24.04 -6.25
CA THR A 13 -11.40 23.52 -5.53
C THR A 13 -11.06 22.75 -4.27
N ASP A 14 -9.88 22.11 -4.21
CA ASP A 14 -9.45 21.33 -3.05
C ASP A 14 -8.62 22.19 -2.09
N LYS A 15 -9.17 22.48 -0.91
CA LYS A 15 -8.51 23.29 0.12
C LYS A 15 -7.22 22.64 0.62
N GLY A 16 -7.21 21.31 0.78
CA GLY A 16 -6.04 20.57 1.23
C GLY A 16 -4.88 20.71 0.25
N PHE A 17 -5.15 20.53 -1.04
CA PHE A 17 -4.16 20.74 -2.09
C PHE A 17 -3.58 22.18 -2.06
N VAL A 18 -4.46 23.20 -1.93
CA VAL A 18 -4.03 24.59 -1.85
C VAL A 18 -3.15 24.82 -0.62
N HIS A 19 -3.55 24.31 0.55
CA HIS A 19 -2.80 24.45 1.79
C HIS A 19 -1.43 23.75 1.73
N VAL A 20 -1.30 22.59 1.05
CA VAL A 20 0.01 21.96 0.82
C VAL A 20 0.92 22.90 0.01
N LEU A 21 0.42 23.52 -1.07
CA LEU A 21 1.20 24.48 -1.86
C LEU A 21 1.62 25.71 -1.03
N GLU A 22 0.78 26.17 -0.13
CA GLU A 22 1.09 27.29 0.78
C GLU A 22 2.14 26.89 1.83
N ALA A 23 2.03 25.68 2.39
CA ALA A 23 3.00 25.11 3.30
C ALA A 23 4.40 25.04 2.66
N LEU A 24 4.49 24.56 1.42
CA LEU A 24 5.74 24.51 0.66
C LEU A 24 6.30 25.90 0.35
N LYS A 25 5.44 26.87 0.01
CA LYS A 25 5.86 28.28 -0.17
C LYS A 25 6.39 28.88 1.13
N SER A 26 5.83 28.53 2.26
CA SER A 26 6.28 28.98 3.59
C SER A 26 7.62 28.35 3.94
N LEU A 27 7.78 27.05 3.68
CA LEU A 27 9.03 26.32 3.90
C LEU A 27 10.18 26.93 3.06
N LYS A 28 9.91 27.33 1.82
CA LYS A 28 10.90 27.96 0.93
C LYS A 28 11.51 29.26 1.49
N LYS A 29 10.83 29.93 2.43
CA LYS A 29 11.33 31.16 3.07
C LYS A 29 12.38 30.87 4.17
N ILE A 30 12.48 29.62 4.60
CA ILE A 30 13.45 29.21 5.62
C ILE A 30 14.77 28.88 4.91
N LYS A 31 15.88 29.40 5.45
CA LYS A 31 17.21 29.06 4.93
C LYS A 31 17.58 27.64 5.34
N SER A 32 17.78 26.75 4.36
CA SER A 32 18.11 25.35 4.58
C SER A 32 17.13 24.64 5.54
N PRO A 33 15.84 24.56 5.18
CA PRO A 33 14.84 23.94 6.04
C PRO A 33 15.10 22.45 6.18
N ARG A 34 14.71 21.87 7.33
CA ARG A 34 14.81 20.44 7.60
C ARG A 34 13.44 19.81 7.70
N VAL A 35 13.24 18.74 6.97
CA VAL A 35 11.95 18.01 6.87
C VAL A 35 12.13 16.57 7.34
N LEU A 36 11.35 16.17 8.33
CA LEU A 36 11.19 14.79 8.71
C LEU A 36 10.01 14.22 7.92
N ASN A 37 10.28 13.22 7.08
CA ASN A 37 9.28 12.54 6.28
C ASN A 37 9.07 11.12 6.79
N PHE A 38 7.84 10.78 7.14
CA PHE A 38 7.39 9.41 7.32
C PHE A 38 6.52 9.00 6.15
N SER A 39 6.87 7.89 5.51
CA SER A 39 6.09 7.32 4.42
C SER A 39 5.83 5.83 4.63
N HIS A 40 4.81 5.28 3.97
CA HIS A 40 4.57 3.86 4.01
C HIS A 40 5.71 3.08 3.34
N ASN A 41 5.83 1.82 3.68
CA ASN A 41 6.94 0.97 3.27
C ASN A 41 6.65 0.10 2.03
N ASP A 42 5.57 0.39 1.32
CA ASP A 42 5.22 -0.23 0.04
C ASP A 42 5.56 0.68 -1.15
N LEU A 43 5.12 0.29 -2.36
CA LEU A 43 5.46 1.04 -3.56
C LEU A 43 4.81 2.41 -3.63
N ASP A 44 3.61 2.59 -3.07
CA ASP A 44 2.95 3.89 -3.08
C ASP A 44 3.63 4.86 -2.11
N GLY A 45 3.89 4.42 -0.89
CA GLY A 45 4.65 5.21 0.07
C GLY A 45 6.08 5.52 -0.40
N ILE A 46 6.80 4.56 -0.99
CA ILE A 46 8.15 4.80 -1.53
C ILE A 46 8.11 5.76 -2.70
N GLY A 47 7.16 5.60 -3.63
CA GLY A 47 6.96 6.53 -4.74
C GLY A 47 6.69 7.95 -4.26
N SER A 48 5.80 8.09 -3.26
CA SER A 48 5.51 9.35 -2.57
C SER A 48 6.77 10.00 -1.99
N ALA A 49 7.56 9.19 -1.26
CA ALA A 49 8.78 9.64 -0.61
C ALA A 49 9.82 10.14 -1.60
N VAL A 50 10.02 9.43 -2.71
CA VAL A 50 10.98 9.83 -3.75
C VAL A 50 10.55 11.13 -4.43
N ILE A 51 9.28 11.24 -4.84
CA ILE A 51 8.75 12.44 -5.48
C ILE A 51 8.89 13.66 -4.56
N MET A 52 8.45 13.53 -3.29
CA MET A 52 8.49 14.65 -2.36
C MET A 52 9.91 15.01 -1.91
N ARG A 53 10.82 14.03 -1.75
CA ARG A 53 12.26 14.33 -1.50
C ARG A 53 12.83 15.19 -2.63
N ARG A 54 12.60 14.82 -3.90
CA ARG A 54 13.06 15.56 -5.06
C ARG A 54 12.44 16.96 -5.12
N LEU A 55 11.13 17.05 -4.95
CA LEU A 55 10.41 18.32 -4.93
C LEU A 55 10.95 19.25 -3.85
N LEU A 56 11.06 18.78 -2.61
CA LEU A 56 11.53 19.59 -1.48
C LEU A 56 12.96 20.08 -1.69
N GLN A 57 13.86 19.21 -2.16
CA GLN A 57 15.23 19.59 -2.48
C GLN A 57 15.29 20.66 -3.59
N GLN A 58 14.53 20.49 -4.67
CA GLN A 58 14.55 21.42 -5.80
C GLN A 58 13.84 22.74 -5.50
N TYR A 59 12.70 22.68 -4.80
CA TYR A 59 11.86 23.86 -4.58
C TYR A 59 12.29 24.70 -3.38
N THR A 60 12.72 24.04 -2.29
CA THR A 60 12.99 24.69 -1.01
C THR A 60 14.44 24.59 -0.56
N ASN A 61 15.27 23.80 -1.23
CA ASN A 61 16.62 23.41 -0.80
C ASN A 61 16.63 22.74 0.59
N ALA A 62 15.59 21.94 0.89
CA ALA A 62 15.46 21.26 2.17
C ALA A 62 16.40 20.07 2.31
N GLU A 63 16.90 19.86 3.52
CA GLU A 63 17.38 18.56 3.97
C GLU A 63 16.18 17.69 4.34
N VAL A 64 16.05 16.52 3.72
CA VAL A 64 14.90 15.61 3.92
C VAL A 64 15.41 14.31 4.54
N VAL A 65 14.97 14.03 5.76
CA VAL A 65 15.18 12.76 6.45
C VAL A 65 13.95 11.89 6.24
N THR A 66 14.09 10.80 5.49
CA THR A 66 12.97 9.88 5.19
C THR A 66 13.04 8.66 6.10
N LYS A 67 11.91 8.29 6.70
CA LYS A 67 11.70 7.08 7.49
C LYS A 67 10.56 6.26 6.89
N LEU A 68 10.79 4.96 6.76
CA LEU A 68 9.86 3.97 6.18
C LEU A 68 9.58 2.87 7.22
N PRO A 69 8.82 3.15 8.28
CA PRO A 69 8.55 2.18 9.33
C PRO A 69 7.73 1.00 8.81
N PRO A 70 7.92 -0.21 9.40
CA PRO A 70 7.31 -1.43 8.88
C PRO A 70 5.80 -1.55 9.15
N HIS A 71 5.25 -0.71 10.01
CA HIS A 71 3.82 -0.70 10.35
C HIS A 71 3.12 0.52 9.74
N PHE A 72 1.86 0.33 9.36
CA PHE A 72 1.05 1.38 8.73
C PHE A 72 0.80 2.56 9.69
N ARG A 73 0.23 2.28 10.86
CA ARG A 73 -0.10 3.31 11.87
C ARG A 73 1.13 3.69 12.68
N LEU A 74 1.52 4.95 12.62
CA LEU A 74 2.54 5.53 13.51
C LEU A 74 1.94 5.75 14.90
N THR A 75 2.73 5.52 15.94
CA THR A 75 2.30 5.82 17.30
C THR A 75 2.82 7.20 17.74
N ALA A 76 2.07 7.89 18.61
CA ALA A 76 2.50 9.17 19.13
C ALA A 76 3.90 9.13 19.81
N PRO A 77 4.24 8.11 20.63
CA PRO A 77 5.60 8.01 21.18
C PRO A 77 6.71 7.80 20.12
N GLU A 78 6.41 7.16 19.01
CA GLU A 78 7.36 6.97 17.90
C GLU A 78 7.66 8.29 17.19
N LEU A 79 6.61 9.03 16.86
CA LEU A 79 6.72 10.36 16.26
C LEU A 79 7.44 11.33 17.19
N GLN A 80 7.09 11.33 18.48
CA GLN A 80 7.73 12.17 19.48
C GLN A 80 9.23 11.89 19.55
N ARG A 81 9.65 10.63 19.74
CA ARG A 81 11.09 10.27 19.76
C ARG A 81 11.83 10.68 18.50
N ALA A 82 11.16 10.57 17.34
CA ALA A 82 11.80 10.94 16.08
C ALA A 82 11.99 12.46 15.95
N LEU A 83 11.06 13.26 16.47
CA LEU A 83 11.14 14.72 16.49
C LEU A 83 12.08 15.26 17.58
N GLU A 84 12.18 14.58 18.72
CA GLU A 84 13.11 14.93 19.81
C GLU A 84 14.58 14.63 19.44
N SER A 85 14.79 13.71 18.50
CA SER A 85 16.17 13.32 18.11
C SER A 85 16.92 14.42 17.35
N ASP A 86 16.18 15.38 16.77
CA ASP A 86 16.76 16.46 15.98
C ASP A 86 15.74 17.60 15.76
N SER A 87 16.20 18.75 15.26
CA SER A 87 15.32 19.89 14.97
C SER A 87 14.82 19.86 13.55
N PHE A 88 13.50 19.86 13.37
CA PHE A 88 12.83 19.88 12.07
C PHE A 88 11.87 21.08 11.95
N ASP A 89 11.79 21.63 10.73
CA ASP A 89 10.84 22.72 10.43
C ASP A 89 9.47 22.19 10.03
N MET A 90 9.43 20.97 9.44
CA MET A 90 8.21 20.33 8.98
C MET A 90 8.23 18.82 9.27
N LEU A 91 7.09 18.31 9.71
CA LEU A 91 6.75 16.88 9.69
C LEU A 91 5.87 16.61 8.46
N LEU A 92 6.30 15.70 7.59
CA LEU A 92 5.56 15.26 6.42
C LEU A 92 5.16 13.80 6.60
N LEU A 93 3.86 13.53 6.51
CA LEU A 93 3.26 12.19 6.66
C LEU A 93 2.62 11.81 5.34
N MET A 94 3.10 10.76 4.70
CA MET A 94 2.61 10.33 3.39
C MET A 94 2.20 8.87 3.43
N ASP A 95 0.98 8.60 2.96
CA ASP A 95 0.49 7.22 2.87
C ASP A 95 0.54 6.47 4.22
N LYS A 96 0.28 7.18 5.32
CA LYS A 96 0.36 6.68 6.71
C LYS A 96 -0.94 6.76 7.47
N GLY A 97 -2.05 6.99 6.76
CA GLY A 97 -3.36 7.23 7.35
C GLY A 97 -3.51 8.66 7.90
N THR A 98 -4.76 9.05 8.05
CA THR A 98 -5.15 10.36 8.57
C THR A 98 -5.71 10.20 9.98
N PHE A 99 -5.04 10.77 10.99
CA PHE A 99 -5.39 10.66 12.41
C PHE A 99 -5.41 12.02 13.09
N ASP A 100 -6.31 12.21 14.05
CA ASP A 100 -6.50 13.46 14.80
C ASP A 100 -5.31 13.81 15.72
N TYR A 101 -4.64 12.82 16.31
CA TYR A 101 -3.50 13.03 17.20
C TYR A 101 -2.26 13.63 16.51
N TYR A 102 -2.25 13.74 15.19
CA TYR A 102 -1.17 14.43 14.48
C TYR A 102 -1.12 15.94 14.82
N ASP A 103 -2.24 16.52 15.27
CA ASP A 103 -2.29 17.90 15.78
C ASP A 103 -1.39 18.14 17.01
N ASP A 104 -1.08 17.11 17.79
CA ASP A 104 -0.28 17.23 19.01
C ASP A 104 1.19 17.57 18.70
N PHE A 105 1.65 17.33 17.48
CA PHE A 105 3.03 17.60 17.06
C PHE A 105 3.25 19.04 16.57
N LEU A 106 2.20 19.86 16.44
CA LEU A 106 2.28 21.29 16.08
C LEU A 106 2.87 22.17 17.20
N GLY A 107 3.72 21.74 17.99
CA GLY A 107 4.51 22.49 18.99
C GLY A 107 5.98 22.12 18.87
N MET A 108 6.23 20.97 18.24
CA MET A 108 7.57 20.45 18.03
C MET A 108 8.12 20.84 16.64
N VAL A 109 7.22 21.07 15.67
CA VAL A 109 7.55 21.54 14.32
C VAL A 109 6.68 22.73 13.93
N LYS A 110 7.11 23.52 12.95
CA LYS A 110 6.33 24.68 12.46
C LYS A 110 5.08 24.25 11.69
N GLN A 111 5.15 23.10 11.02
CA GLN A 111 4.06 22.58 10.18
C GLN A 111 4.03 21.06 10.20
N VAL A 112 2.82 20.49 10.25
CA VAL A 112 2.53 19.08 9.96
C VAL A 112 1.74 19.03 8.67
N VAL A 113 2.24 18.28 7.68
CA VAL A 113 1.61 18.11 6.37
C VAL A 113 1.31 16.63 6.17
N ILE A 114 0.08 16.33 5.79
CA ILE A 114 -0.42 14.97 5.55
C ILE A 114 -0.85 14.90 4.09
N ILE A 115 -0.29 13.95 3.34
CA ILE A 115 -0.73 13.59 1.98
C ILE A 115 -1.09 12.12 2.00
N ASP A 116 -2.39 11.83 1.90
CA ASP A 116 -2.92 10.50 2.13
C ASP A 116 -4.12 10.23 1.21
N HIS A 117 -4.52 8.97 1.09
CA HIS A 117 -5.67 8.55 0.28
C HIS A 117 -6.56 7.52 1.00
N HIS A 118 -6.15 7.11 2.19
CA HIS A 118 -6.94 6.19 3.02
C HIS A 118 -8.16 6.88 3.63
N PRO A 119 -9.24 6.14 3.93
CA PRO A 119 -10.29 6.63 4.80
C PRO A 119 -9.70 7.14 6.11
N ASN A 120 -10.21 8.27 6.62
CA ASN A 120 -9.70 8.84 7.84
C ASN A 120 -10.15 8.04 9.08
N ASP A 121 -9.28 8.02 10.10
CA ASP A 121 -9.57 7.49 11.44
C ASP A 121 -9.30 8.62 12.45
N GLY A 122 -10.15 9.63 12.42
CA GLY A 122 -9.98 10.91 13.11
C GLY A 122 -9.47 12.02 12.17
N MET A 123 -10.01 13.23 12.33
CA MET A 123 -9.71 14.37 11.47
C MET A 123 -8.86 15.39 12.21
N PRO A 124 -7.58 15.60 11.82
CA PRO A 124 -6.76 16.67 12.37
C PRO A 124 -7.36 18.03 11.99
N LYS A 125 -7.35 18.97 12.95
CA LYS A 125 -7.99 20.29 12.78
C LYS A 125 -7.00 21.40 12.41
N ARG A 126 -5.73 21.20 12.72
CA ARG A 126 -4.67 22.22 12.58
C ARG A 126 -3.57 21.82 11.60
N CYS A 127 -3.44 20.53 11.32
CA CYS A 127 -2.51 20.04 10.30
C CYS A 127 -2.97 20.44 8.90
N VAL A 128 -2.04 20.54 7.98
CA VAL A 128 -2.34 20.63 6.56
C VAL A 128 -2.65 19.22 6.05
N LEU A 129 -3.85 19.01 5.55
CA LEU A 129 -4.33 17.72 5.06
C LEU A 129 -4.73 17.80 3.60
N PHE A 130 -4.10 16.99 2.75
CA PHE A 130 -4.53 16.70 1.39
C PHE A 130 -4.85 15.21 1.29
N ASN A 131 -6.15 14.90 1.40
CA ASN A 131 -6.68 13.55 1.32
C ASN A 131 -8.05 13.59 0.62
N PRO A 132 -8.16 13.16 -0.64
CA PRO A 132 -9.43 13.10 -1.35
C PRO A 132 -10.46 12.17 -0.70
N SER A 133 -10.00 11.19 0.10
CA SER A 133 -10.85 10.24 0.82
C SER A 133 -11.29 10.72 2.21
N ALA A 134 -10.96 11.96 2.60
CA ALA A 134 -11.27 12.48 3.94
C ALA A 134 -12.77 12.53 4.25
N GLU A 135 -13.61 12.86 3.27
CA GLU A 135 -15.07 12.97 3.44
C GLU A 135 -15.84 11.80 2.81
N GLN A 136 -15.33 11.26 1.72
CA GLN A 136 -15.93 10.13 1.00
C GLN A 136 -14.81 9.27 0.41
N SER A 137 -15.02 7.96 0.30
CA SER A 137 -14.02 7.05 -0.28
C SER A 137 -13.75 7.40 -1.75
N VAL A 138 -12.54 7.86 -2.04
CA VAL A 138 -12.04 8.16 -3.38
C VAL A 138 -10.79 7.32 -3.63
N PRO A 139 -10.91 6.15 -4.28
CA PRO A 139 -9.75 5.33 -4.57
C PRO A 139 -8.71 6.10 -5.40
N SER A 140 -7.50 6.21 -4.88
CA SER A 140 -6.37 6.93 -5.48
C SER A 140 -5.04 6.31 -5.03
N ALA A 141 -3.95 7.06 -5.08
CA ALA A 141 -2.65 6.68 -4.57
C ALA A 141 -1.92 7.94 -4.06
N ALA A 142 -1.23 7.85 -2.93
CA ALA A 142 -0.53 8.99 -2.34
C ALA A 142 0.61 9.51 -3.23
N SER A 143 1.28 8.62 -3.95
CA SER A 143 2.30 8.99 -4.95
C SER A 143 1.75 9.85 -6.08
N LEU A 144 0.52 9.58 -6.54
CA LEU A 144 -0.16 10.44 -7.50
C LEU A 144 -0.48 11.81 -6.91
N LEU A 145 -0.93 11.87 -5.66
CA LEU A 145 -1.18 13.14 -4.98
C LEU A 145 0.11 13.97 -4.85
N CYS A 146 1.21 13.35 -4.47
CA CYS A 146 2.54 13.98 -4.44
C CYS A 146 2.97 14.46 -5.82
N HIS A 147 2.74 13.64 -6.86
CA HIS A 147 3.00 14.01 -8.24
C HIS A 147 2.17 15.22 -8.70
N MET A 148 0.87 15.28 -8.33
CA MET A 148 0.01 16.44 -8.63
C MET A 148 0.58 17.73 -8.03
N VAL A 149 1.11 17.68 -6.80
CA VAL A 149 1.77 18.83 -6.16
C VAL A 149 3.03 19.24 -6.94
N SER A 150 3.88 18.27 -7.30
CA SER A 150 5.09 18.53 -8.12
C SER A 150 4.75 19.11 -9.50
N ASN A 151 3.73 18.55 -10.16
CA ASN A 151 3.25 19.00 -11.46
C ASN A 151 2.72 20.44 -11.40
N LYS A 152 1.94 20.79 -10.37
CA LYS A 152 1.43 22.16 -10.18
C LYS A 152 2.55 23.17 -9.99
N LEU A 153 3.64 22.78 -9.34
CA LEU A 153 4.85 23.61 -9.18
C LEU A 153 5.76 23.60 -10.42
N LYS A 154 5.39 22.87 -11.47
CA LYS A 154 6.16 22.69 -12.72
C LYS A 154 7.55 22.09 -12.50
N LEU A 155 7.65 21.18 -11.55
CA LEU A 155 8.88 20.47 -11.20
C LEU A 155 8.83 18.98 -11.57
N ALA A 156 7.63 18.43 -11.79
CA ALA A 156 7.48 17.04 -12.23
C ALA A 156 8.14 16.80 -13.59
N ASP A 157 8.88 15.70 -13.66
CA ASP A 157 9.50 15.19 -14.88
C ASP A 157 9.16 13.71 -15.10
N GLU A 158 9.68 13.10 -16.16
CA GLU A 158 9.49 11.68 -16.52
C GLU A 158 9.82 10.73 -15.34
N CYS A 159 10.75 11.11 -14.49
CA CYS A 159 11.12 10.32 -13.31
C CYS A 159 10.02 10.34 -12.25
N ASP A 160 9.39 11.49 -12.01
CA ASP A 160 8.26 11.62 -11.07
C ASP A 160 7.02 10.93 -11.64
N ASP A 161 6.80 11.01 -12.97
CA ASP A 161 5.76 10.26 -13.68
C ASP A 161 5.89 8.76 -13.43
N PHE A 162 7.10 8.23 -13.58
CA PHE A 162 7.36 6.81 -13.37
C PHE A 162 7.19 6.39 -11.91
N ALA A 163 7.67 7.18 -10.95
CA ALA A 163 7.49 6.89 -9.53
C ALA A 163 6.00 6.89 -9.12
N ALA A 164 5.22 7.86 -9.62
CA ALA A 164 3.78 7.90 -9.39
C ALA A 164 3.04 6.72 -10.04
N LEU A 165 3.46 6.31 -11.24
CA LEU A 165 2.89 5.16 -11.93
C LEU A 165 3.14 3.85 -11.15
N LEU A 166 4.34 3.68 -10.60
CA LEU A 166 4.68 2.53 -9.76
C LEU A 166 3.83 2.50 -8.47
N GLY A 167 3.64 3.64 -7.82
CA GLY A 167 2.79 3.72 -6.63
C GLY A 167 1.33 3.40 -6.95
N CYS A 168 0.76 4.02 -7.99
CA CYS A 168 -0.58 3.68 -8.46
C CYS A 168 -0.74 2.18 -8.77
N ARG A 169 0.32 1.52 -9.25
CA ARG A 169 0.30 0.07 -9.48
C ARG A 169 0.39 -0.72 -8.19
N GLY A 170 1.20 -0.25 -7.25
CA GLY A 170 1.33 -0.83 -5.90
C GLY A 170 -0.03 -0.94 -5.21
N ASP A 171 -0.85 0.08 -5.34
CA ASP A 171 -2.19 0.19 -4.75
C ASP A 171 -3.32 -0.37 -5.61
N PHE A 172 -2.98 -1.12 -6.67
CA PHE A 172 -3.98 -1.68 -7.58
C PHE A 172 -4.94 -0.66 -8.17
N ALA A 173 -4.55 0.62 -8.25
CA ALA A 173 -5.39 1.70 -8.75
C ALA A 173 -5.67 1.61 -10.27
N PHE A 174 -4.90 0.79 -10.97
CA PHE A 174 -5.17 0.42 -12.37
C PHE A 174 -4.68 -1.01 -12.67
N ASP A 175 -5.25 -1.59 -13.73
CA ASP A 175 -4.82 -2.87 -14.29
C ASP A 175 -4.51 -2.69 -15.79
N PRO A 176 -3.22 -2.79 -16.20
CA PRO A 176 -2.83 -2.59 -17.60
C PRO A 176 -3.30 -3.72 -18.51
N VAL A 177 -3.46 -4.95 -17.99
CA VAL A 177 -3.89 -6.13 -18.76
C VAL A 177 -5.40 -6.06 -19.02
N GLN A 178 -6.19 -5.72 -17.99
CA GLN A 178 -7.65 -5.54 -18.09
C GLN A 178 -8.05 -4.17 -18.64
N LYS A 179 -7.09 -3.25 -18.81
CA LYS A 179 -7.31 -1.87 -19.25
C LYS A 179 -8.33 -1.12 -18.38
N THR A 180 -8.29 -1.36 -17.07
CA THR A 180 -9.15 -0.72 -16.07
C THR A 180 -8.35 0.21 -15.18
N SER A 181 -9.00 1.22 -14.64
CA SER A 181 -8.44 2.13 -13.64
C SER A 181 -9.56 2.74 -12.80
N VAL A 182 -9.26 3.11 -11.55
CA VAL A 182 -10.18 3.90 -10.74
C VAL A 182 -10.30 5.31 -11.30
N ASP A 183 -11.46 5.94 -11.14
CA ASP A 183 -11.80 7.18 -11.85
C ASP A 183 -10.81 8.33 -11.55
N PHE A 184 -10.39 8.46 -10.29
CA PHE A 184 -9.48 9.53 -9.90
C PHE A 184 -8.10 9.40 -10.56
N VAL A 185 -7.61 8.18 -10.76
CA VAL A 185 -6.29 7.88 -11.33
C VAL A 185 -6.30 7.85 -12.86
N LYS A 186 -7.47 7.60 -13.46
CA LYS A 186 -7.65 7.41 -14.90
C LYS A 186 -7.02 8.50 -15.78
N PRO A 187 -7.16 9.82 -15.52
CA PRO A 187 -6.54 10.85 -16.36
C PRO A 187 -5.01 10.74 -16.41
N PHE A 188 -4.38 10.41 -15.27
CA PHE A 188 -2.93 10.21 -15.19
C PHE A 188 -2.50 8.95 -15.95
N VAL A 189 -3.16 7.82 -15.70
CA VAL A 189 -2.84 6.54 -16.35
C VAL A 189 -3.04 6.64 -17.88
N THR A 190 -4.07 7.33 -18.34
CA THR A 190 -4.27 7.56 -19.79
C THR A 190 -3.08 8.31 -20.40
N ARG A 191 -2.60 9.37 -19.75
CA ARG A 191 -1.40 10.10 -20.19
C ARG A 191 -0.17 9.17 -20.19
N MET A 192 0.01 8.36 -19.14
CA MET A 192 1.14 7.42 -19.06
C MET A 192 1.10 6.34 -20.14
N GLN A 193 -0.09 5.88 -20.54
CA GLN A 193 -0.26 4.94 -21.64
C GLN A 193 0.18 5.54 -22.99
N GLU A 194 -0.03 6.84 -23.20
CA GLU A 194 0.42 7.56 -24.39
C GLU A 194 1.93 7.79 -24.38
N GLU A 195 2.51 8.14 -23.24
CA GLU A 195 3.93 8.44 -23.08
C GLU A 195 4.80 7.17 -22.99
N PHE A 196 4.31 6.11 -22.32
CA PHE A 196 5.03 4.85 -22.09
C PHE A 196 4.26 3.62 -22.59
N PRO A 197 3.83 3.55 -23.86
CA PRO A 197 2.92 2.49 -24.32
C PRO A 197 3.45 1.07 -24.07
N LYS A 198 4.77 0.88 -24.14
CA LYS A 198 5.41 -0.42 -23.90
C LYS A 198 5.29 -0.93 -22.46
N MET A 199 5.11 -0.05 -21.50
CA MET A 199 4.87 -0.41 -20.10
C MET A 199 3.53 -1.10 -19.90
N PHE A 200 2.53 -0.77 -20.74
CA PHE A 200 1.15 -1.22 -20.62
C PHE A 200 0.76 -2.35 -21.56
N GLU A 201 1.62 -2.70 -22.50
CA GLU A 201 1.38 -3.72 -23.51
C GLU A 201 1.23 -5.11 -22.86
N PRO A 202 0.05 -5.78 -22.90
CA PRO A 202 -0.08 -7.13 -22.39
C PRO A 202 0.76 -8.12 -23.18
N ARG A 203 1.46 -9.00 -22.50
CA ARG A 203 2.31 -10.05 -23.06
C ARG A 203 2.08 -11.40 -22.37
N LEU A 204 2.24 -12.48 -23.10
CA LEU A 204 2.26 -13.83 -22.53
C LEU A 204 3.57 -14.00 -21.75
N ASP A 205 3.48 -14.04 -20.45
CA ASP A 205 4.60 -14.23 -19.53
C ASP A 205 4.06 -14.67 -18.17
N ARG A 206 4.96 -15.04 -17.26
CA ARG A 206 4.62 -15.38 -15.90
C ARG A 206 3.81 -14.26 -15.24
N ALA A 207 2.61 -14.60 -14.78
CA ALA A 207 1.79 -13.66 -14.05
C ALA A 207 2.47 -13.23 -12.73
N THR A 208 2.43 -11.94 -12.46
CA THR A 208 2.95 -11.33 -11.24
C THR A 208 1.93 -11.38 -10.11
N ILE A 209 2.32 -10.92 -8.90
CA ILE A 209 1.39 -10.71 -7.78
C ILE A 209 0.30 -9.70 -8.11
N PHE A 210 0.54 -8.83 -9.08
CA PHE A 210 -0.40 -7.80 -9.50
C PHE A 210 -1.43 -8.30 -10.52
N ASP A 211 -1.16 -9.39 -11.23
CA ASP A 211 -2.05 -9.95 -12.25
C ASP A 211 -3.11 -10.85 -11.58
N ILE A 212 -4.12 -10.23 -10.95
CA ILE A 212 -5.14 -10.93 -10.15
C ILE A 212 -6.16 -11.62 -11.05
N VAL A 213 -6.61 -10.96 -12.11
CA VAL A 213 -7.71 -11.42 -12.98
C VAL A 213 -7.21 -12.32 -14.10
N ASP A 214 -6.16 -11.90 -14.79
CA ASP A 214 -5.53 -12.64 -15.88
C ASP A 214 -4.22 -13.24 -15.40
N ARG A 215 -4.16 -14.58 -15.33
CA ARG A 215 -2.99 -15.30 -14.84
C ARG A 215 -2.07 -15.79 -15.95
N GLU A 216 -2.38 -15.48 -17.21
CA GLU A 216 -1.60 -15.90 -18.39
C GLU A 216 -0.85 -14.72 -19.03
N ARG A 217 -1.31 -13.50 -18.77
CA ARG A 217 -0.72 -12.28 -19.32
C ARG A 217 -0.30 -11.34 -18.22
N THR A 218 0.73 -10.59 -18.50
CA THR A 218 1.21 -9.50 -17.66
C THR A 218 1.62 -8.31 -18.51
N ALA A 219 1.95 -7.18 -17.89
CA ALA A 219 2.53 -6.02 -18.54
C ALA A 219 3.88 -5.68 -17.90
N LEU A 220 4.75 -4.96 -18.63
CA LEU A 220 6.08 -4.61 -18.12
C LEU A 220 6.01 -3.84 -16.80
N ILE A 221 5.05 -2.94 -16.66
CA ILE A 221 4.87 -2.19 -15.41
C ILE A 221 4.55 -3.10 -14.21
N ASN A 222 3.79 -4.20 -14.41
CA ASN A 222 3.50 -5.17 -13.37
C ASN A 222 4.77 -5.94 -12.95
N GLN A 223 5.61 -6.31 -13.94
CA GLN A 223 6.89 -6.98 -13.67
C GLN A 223 7.86 -6.09 -12.89
N ILE A 224 7.96 -4.81 -13.27
CA ILE A 224 8.81 -3.84 -12.58
C ILE A 224 8.30 -3.58 -11.16
N ALA A 225 7.00 -3.37 -11.00
CA ALA A 225 6.38 -3.19 -9.70
C ALA A 225 6.60 -4.42 -8.80
N GLU A 226 6.47 -5.63 -9.35
CA GLU A 226 6.73 -6.87 -8.59
C GLU A 226 8.17 -6.95 -8.07
N VAL A 227 9.16 -6.68 -8.89
CA VAL A 227 10.57 -6.72 -8.48
C VAL A 227 10.86 -5.72 -7.37
N LEU A 228 10.37 -4.49 -7.49
CA LEU A 228 10.58 -3.47 -6.47
C LEU A 228 9.81 -3.80 -5.18
N HIS A 229 8.57 -4.28 -5.30
CA HIS A 229 7.78 -4.72 -4.15
C HIS A 229 8.47 -5.87 -3.40
N VAL A 230 9.00 -6.85 -4.12
CA VAL A 230 9.78 -7.95 -3.55
C VAL A 230 11.05 -7.43 -2.86
N GLY A 231 11.68 -6.40 -3.41
CA GLY A 231 12.78 -5.69 -2.78
C GLY A 231 12.40 -5.13 -1.40
N CYS A 232 11.18 -4.64 -1.22
CA CYS A 232 10.68 -4.17 0.08
C CYS A 232 10.59 -5.31 1.11
N LEU A 233 10.37 -6.55 0.67
CA LEU A 233 10.29 -7.74 1.52
C LEU A 233 11.66 -8.41 1.76
N ALA A 234 12.74 -7.90 1.17
CA ALA A 234 14.05 -8.55 1.15
C ALA A 234 14.60 -8.86 2.55
N HIS A 235 14.40 -7.96 3.53
CA HIS A 235 14.84 -8.15 4.92
C HIS A 235 14.29 -9.42 5.56
N MET A 236 13.16 -9.93 5.08
CA MET A 236 12.58 -11.16 5.57
C MET A 236 13.36 -12.39 5.09
N TYR A 237 13.92 -12.34 3.87
CA TYR A 237 14.76 -13.40 3.31
C TYR A 237 16.14 -13.48 3.97
N ALA A 238 16.64 -12.37 4.50
CA ALA A 238 17.92 -12.34 5.23
C ALA A 238 17.96 -13.27 6.46
N ARG A 239 16.78 -13.64 6.99
CA ARG A 239 16.68 -14.58 8.13
C ARG A 239 16.99 -16.02 7.75
N VAL A 240 16.95 -16.36 6.47
CA VAL A 240 17.08 -17.74 5.96
C VAL A 240 18.12 -17.87 4.85
N HIS A 241 18.63 -16.75 4.32
CA HIS A 241 19.60 -16.75 3.23
C HIS A 241 20.76 -15.81 3.57
N GLU A 242 21.94 -16.37 3.83
CA GLU A 242 23.14 -15.67 4.27
C GLU A 242 23.65 -14.60 3.28
N ASN A 243 23.31 -14.74 1.99
CA ASN A 243 23.71 -13.80 0.95
C ASN A 243 22.77 -12.61 0.80
N ILE A 244 21.75 -12.48 1.65
CA ILE A 244 20.84 -11.36 1.70
C ILE A 244 21.06 -10.58 2.99
N ASP A 245 21.38 -9.31 2.84
CA ASP A 245 21.59 -8.42 3.98
C ASP A 245 20.27 -8.09 4.69
N VAL A 246 20.31 -8.00 6.01
CA VAL A 246 19.16 -7.59 6.84
C VAL A 246 18.70 -6.16 6.55
N ASP A 247 19.59 -5.32 6.02
CA ASP A 247 19.29 -3.95 5.62
C ASP A 247 18.57 -3.85 4.27
N TYR A 248 18.41 -4.98 3.53
CA TYR A 248 17.59 -5.02 2.33
C TYR A 248 16.13 -4.98 2.71
N GLY A 249 15.42 -3.98 2.22
CA GLY A 249 14.01 -3.77 2.51
C GLY A 249 13.52 -2.44 1.92
N PRO A 250 12.48 -1.83 2.49
CA PRO A 250 11.89 -0.59 1.96
C PRO A 250 12.90 0.55 1.79
N GLY A 251 13.79 0.74 2.77
CA GLY A 251 14.86 1.74 2.69
C GLY A 251 15.84 1.48 1.54
N PHE A 252 16.19 0.23 1.31
CA PHE A 252 17.02 -0.17 0.18
C PHE A 252 16.34 0.12 -1.18
N VAL A 253 15.05 -0.21 -1.32
CA VAL A 253 14.29 0.09 -2.55
C VAL A 253 14.15 1.59 -2.75
N PHE A 254 13.91 2.36 -1.68
CA PHE A 254 13.86 3.83 -1.73
C PHE A 254 15.17 4.43 -2.24
N GLU A 255 16.32 3.97 -1.73
CA GLU A 255 17.62 4.48 -2.17
C GLU A 255 17.96 4.05 -3.61
N ILE A 256 17.66 2.79 -4.00
CA ILE A 256 17.81 2.33 -5.39
C ILE A 256 16.97 3.17 -6.33
N LEU A 257 15.68 3.36 -6.01
CA LEU A 257 14.77 4.13 -6.86
C LEU A 257 15.18 5.61 -6.92
N SER A 258 15.59 6.20 -5.78
CA SER A 258 16.10 7.56 -5.73
C SER A 258 17.36 7.74 -6.58
N ALA A 259 18.30 6.81 -6.49
CA ALA A 259 19.53 6.85 -7.29
C ALA A 259 19.27 6.61 -8.79
N PHE A 260 18.36 5.68 -9.11
CA PHE A 260 17.90 5.42 -10.47
C PHE A 260 17.31 6.68 -11.10
N LEU A 261 16.35 7.32 -10.44
CA LEU A 261 15.67 8.50 -10.94
C LEU A 261 16.59 9.73 -11.01
N SER A 262 17.60 9.83 -10.14
CA SER A 262 18.57 10.92 -10.18
C SER A 262 19.46 10.90 -11.44
N LYS A 263 19.65 9.74 -12.05
CA LYS A 263 20.39 9.57 -13.31
C LYS A 263 19.62 10.01 -14.54
N ARG A 264 18.38 10.47 -14.41
CA ARG A 264 17.47 10.84 -15.50
C ARG A 264 17.39 9.75 -16.57
N VAL A 265 17.17 8.52 -16.12
CA VAL A 265 17.05 7.36 -17.01
C VAL A 265 15.82 7.56 -17.90
N LYS A 266 15.97 7.22 -19.17
CA LYS A 266 14.90 7.31 -20.17
C LYS A 266 13.97 6.11 -20.07
N VAL A 267 12.86 6.28 -19.35
CA VAL A 267 11.85 5.24 -19.06
C VAL A 267 11.21 4.70 -20.35
N GLU A 268 11.02 5.55 -21.35
CA GLU A 268 10.48 5.16 -22.64
C GLU A 268 11.34 4.13 -23.40
N LYS A 269 12.59 3.90 -22.98
CA LYS A 269 13.49 2.93 -23.60
C LYS A 269 13.30 1.49 -23.12
N PHE A 270 12.65 1.27 -22.00
CA PHE A 270 12.45 -0.08 -21.47
C PHE A 270 11.51 -0.89 -22.36
N ARG A 271 11.96 -2.07 -22.77
CA ARG A 271 11.21 -3.05 -23.57
C ARG A 271 10.99 -4.35 -22.79
N SER A 272 11.79 -4.59 -21.76
CA SER A 272 11.79 -5.80 -20.94
C SER A 272 12.14 -5.50 -19.50
N LEU A 273 11.85 -6.45 -18.61
CA LEU A 273 12.29 -6.39 -17.21
C LEU A 273 13.83 -6.34 -17.11
N SER A 274 14.53 -7.02 -18.04
CA SER A 274 16.00 -7.01 -18.07
C SER A 274 16.57 -5.62 -18.36
N ASP A 275 15.93 -4.84 -19.24
CA ASP A 275 16.37 -3.45 -19.53
C ASP A 275 16.23 -2.59 -18.26
N PHE A 276 15.13 -2.74 -17.53
CA PHE A 276 14.94 -2.04 -16.27
C PHE A 276 15.98 -2.46 -15.23
N MET A 277 16.11 -3.78 -14.98
CA MET A 277 17.04 -4.32 -14.00
C MET A 277 18.50 -3.88 -14.28
N GLY A 278 18.97 -3.99 -15.52
CA GLY A 278 20.32 -3.58 -15.91
C GLY A 278 20.59 -2.07 -15.80
N SER A 279 19.55 -1.24 -15.61
CA SER A 279 19.68 0.20 -15.39
C SER A 279 19.76 0.57 -13.90
N LEU A 280 19.43 -0.36 -13.00
CA LEU A 280 19.43 -0.12 -11.57
C LEU A 280 20.86 -0.11 -10.99
N PRO A 281 21.15 0.71 -9.98
CA PRO A 281 22.31 0.50 -9.15
C PRO A 281 22.12 -0.79 -8.31
N ASP A 282 23.20 -1.53 -8.11
CA ASP A 282 23.18 -2.76 -7.28
C ASP A 282 22.13 -3.84 -7.72
N GLU A 283 21.87 -3.94 -9.02
CA GLU A 283 20.86 -4.89 -9.57
C GLU A 283 20.99 -6.31 -9.00
N LYS A 284 22.24 -6.79 -8.81
CA LYS A 284 22.52 -8.16 -8.33
C LYS A 284 21.83 -8.49 -7.00
N LYS A 285 21.66 -7.49 -6.13
CA LYS A 285 21.01 -7.65 -4.84
C LYS A 285 19.51 -7.94 -5.02
N LEU A 286 18.84 -7.18 -5.90
CA LEU A 286 17.43 -7.41 -6.23
C LEU A 286 17.23 -8.74 -6.95
N VAL A 287 18.12 -9.11 -7.86
CA VAL A 287 18.03 -10.39 -8.59
C VAL A 287 18.04 -11.58 -7.63
N SER A 288 18.94 -11.59 -6.65
CA SER A 288 19.03 -12.68 -5.68
C SER A 288 17.73 -12.84 -4.88
N VAL A 289 17.18 -11.73 -4.37
CA VAL A 289 15.91 -11.76 -3.62
C VAL A 289 14.76 -12.22 -4.52
N PHE A 290 14.73 -11.73 -5.75
CA PHE A 290 13.66 -12.05 -6.70
C PHE A 290 13.66 -13.53 -7.11
N GLU A 291 14.81 -14.17 -7.21
CA GLU A 291 14.90 -15.62 -7.50
C GLU A 291 14.35 -16.47 -6.35
N TYR A 292 14.63 -16.12 -5.08
CA TYR A 292 14.01 -16.79 -3.93
C TYR A 292 12.50 -16.58 -3.91
N TYR A 293 12.06 -15.35 -4.12
CA TYR A 293 10.65 -15.01 -4.16
C TYR A 293 9.89 -15.80 -5.23
N LYS A 294 10.38 -15.92 -6.45
CA LYS A 294 9.70 -16.66 -7.51
C LYS A 294 9.41 -18.13 -7.10
N ARG A 295 10.38 -18.78 -6.46
CA ARG A 295 10.19 -20.14 -5.95
C ARG A 295 9.11 -20.21 -4.89
N ASP A 296 9.12 -19.27 -3.96
CA ASP A 296 8.13 -19.21 -2.88
C ASP A 296 6.73 -18.92 -3.44
N TRP A 297 6.63 -17.98 -4.36
CA TRP A 297 5.37 -17.65 -5.03
C TRP A 297 4.75 -18.85 -5.73
N ASP A 298 5.51 -19.58 -6.53
CA ASP A 298 5.04 -20.75 -7.25
C ASP A 298 4.59 -21.87 -6.29
N LEU A 299 5.30 -22.05 -5.19
CA LEU A 299 4.96 -23.03 -4.17
C LEU A 299 3.66 -22.67 -3.44
N LEU A 300 3.57 -21.42 -2.97
CA LEU A 300 2.43 -20.93 -2.21
C LEU A 300 1.15 -20.86 -3.06
N SER A 301 1.26 -20.44 -4.31
CA SER A 301 0.12 -20.37 -5.23
C SER A 301 -0.50 -21.77 -5.42
N ARG A 302 0.33 -22.78 -5.67
CA ARG A 302 -0.14 -24.17 -5.80
C ARG A 302 -0.77 -24.72 -4.51
N ARG A 303 -0.26 -24.33 -3.34
CA ARG A 303 -0.81 -24.78 -2.06
C ARG A 303 -2.11 -24.12 -1.71
N ALA A 304 -2.24 -22.81 -1.99
CA ALA A 304 -3.46 -22.07 -1.74
C ALA A 304 -4.66 -22.64 -2.54
N GLU A 305 -4.41 -23.24 -3.70
CA GLU A 305 -5.45 -23.91 -4.48
C GLU A 305 -6.18 -25.01 -3.69
N ASN A 306 -5.45 -25.76 -2.88
CA ASN A 306 -5.98 -26.88 -2.12
C ASN A 306 -6.31 -26.56 -0.65
N ALA A 307 -5.93 -25.38 -0.17
CA ALA A 307 -6.05 -25.01 1.24
C ALA A 307 -7.18 -24.04 1.54
N SER A 308 -7.84 -23.46 0.52
CA SER A 308 -8.95 -22.53 0.71
C SER A 308 -10.23 -23.29 1.03
N VAL A 309 -10.85 -23.05 2.18
CA VAL A 309 -12.05 -23.70 2.66
C VAL A 309 -13.20 -22.70 2.68
N LEU A 310 -14.32 -23.05 2.01
CA LEU A 310 -15.54 -22.25 2.06
C LEU A 310 -16.18 -22.33 3.46
N LEU A 311 -16.34 -21.20 4.13
CA LEU A 311 -17.05 -21.09 5.40
C LEU A 311 -18.58 -20.90 5.20
N GLY A 312 -18.95 -20.18 4.16
CA GLY A 312 -20.35 -19.83 3.87
C GLY A 312 -20.48 -18.73 2.84
N GLU A 313 -21.71 -18.25 2.68
CA GLU A 313 -22.07 -17.20 1.72
C GLU A 313 -22.83 -16.08 2.43
N ILE A 314 -22.51 -14.82 2.09
CA ILE A 314 -23.20 -13.63 2.56
C ILE A 314 -23.54 -12.75 1.35
N ASN A 315 -24.82 -12.61 1.01
CA ASN A 315 -25.29 -11.73 -0.07
C ASN A 315 -24.53 -11.91 -1.40
N GLY A 316 -24.32 -13.15 -1.82
CA GLY A 316 -23.58 -13.47 -3.04
C GLY A 316 -22.06 -13.41 -2.90
N VAL A 317 -21.54 -13.19 -1.68
CA VAL A 317 -20.10 -13.25 -1.39
C VAL A 317 -19.76 -14.58 -0.75
N GLY A 318 -19.02 -15.43 -1.44
CA GLY A 318 -18.42 -16.65 -0.83
C GLY A 318 -17.29 -16.27 0.11
N ILE A 319 -17.38 -16.71 1.37
CA ILE A 319 -16.37 -16.45 2.39
C ILE A 319 -15.45 -17.67 2.54
N TYR A 320 -14.19 -17.49 2.25
CA TYR A 320 -13.18 -18.55 2.30
C TYR A 320 -12.13 -18.25 3.37
N ILE A 321 -11.68 -19.30 4.04
CA ILE A 321 -10.57 -19.24 4.99
C ILE A 321 -9.36 -19.98 4.43
N LEU A 322 -8.17 -19.44 4.68
CA LEU A 322 -6.88 -20.01 4.35
C LEU A 322 -5.98 -19.94 5.59
N PHE A 323 -5.56 -21.11 6.09
CA PHE A 323 -4.60 -21.19 7.19
C PHE A 323 -3.17 -21.27 6.65
N ALA A 324 -2.34 -20.32 7.07
CA ALA A 324 -0.97 -20.19 6.58
C ALA A 324 0.05 -21.12 7.28
N ARG A 325 -0.37 -21.84 8.33
CA ARG A 325 0.53 -22.60 9.20
C ARG A 325 1.42 -23.59 8.44
N GLU A 326 0.84 -24.37 7.53
CA GLU A 326 1.59 -25.38 6.78
C GLU A 326 2.53 -24.75 5.74
N ALA A 327 2.17 -23.60 5.20
CA ALA A 327 3.01 -22.87 4.28
C ALA A 327 4.24 -22.26 4.99
N THR A 328 4.09 -21.80 6.26
CA THR A 328 5.19 -21.20 7.03
C THR A 328 6.20 -22.22 7.53
N ALA A 329 5.80 -23.48 7.75
CA ALA A 329 6.64 -24.49 8.39
C ALA A 329 7.75 -25.06 7.51
N MET A 330 7.68 -24.91 6.19
CA MET A 330 8.51 -25.71 5.28
C MET A 330 9.83 -25.08 4.83
N HIS A 331 9.96 -23.77 4.87
CA HIS A 331 11.17 -23.12 4.35
C HIS A 331 11.75 -22.03 5.27
N GLY A 332 11.15 -21.79 6.45
CA GLY A 332 11.58 -20.70 7.33
C GLY A 332 11.51 -19.31 6.70
N ALA A 333 10.91 -19.21 5.53
CA ALA A 333 10.87 -18.01 4.70
C ALA A 333 9.66 -17.10 5.05
N PRO A 334 9.60 -15.86 4.56
CA PRO A 334 8.61 -14.83 4.92
C PRO A 334 7.25 -15.07 4.27
N PHE A 335 6.74 -16.27 4.26
CA PHE A 335 5.45 -16.60 3.68
C PHE A 335 4.27 -15.73 4.10
N PRO A 336 4.18 -15.27 5.38
CA PRO A 336 3.10 -14.39 5.77
C PRO A 336 2.94 -13.16 4.89
N ALA A 337 4.03 -12.59 4.42
CA ALA A 337 4.02 -11.40 3.58
C ALA A 337 3.49 -11.65 2.15
N LEU A 338 3.59 -12.88 1.64
CA LEU A 338 3.11 -13.25 0.31
C LEU A 338 1.66 -13.75 0.30
N LEU A 339 1.16 -14.25 1.42
CA LEU A 339 -0.18 -14.85 1.51
C LEU A 339 -1.32 -13.90 1.12
N PRO A 340 -1.30 -12.60 1.45
CA PRO A 340 -2.31 -11.66 0.97
C PRO A 340 -2.39 -11.59 -0.56
N TYR A 341 -1.27 -11.66 -1.26
CA TYR A 341 -1.22 -11.65 -2.72
C TYR A 341 -1.67 -12.98 -3.32
N VAL A 342 -1.29 -14.11 -2.69
CA VAL A 342 -1.79 -15.44 -3.04
C VAL A 342 -3.31 -15.50 -2.88
N ALA A 343 -3.84 -14.97 -1.77
CA ALA A 343 -5.28 -14.85 -1.54
C ALA A 343 -5.97 -14.03 -2.63
N SER A 344 -5.41 -12.88 -2.99
CA SER A 344 -5.92 -12.05 -4.09
C SER A 344 -5.96 -12.81 -5.42
N ALA A 345 -4.90 -13.56 -5.72
CA ALA A 345 -4.83 -14.38 -6.94
C ALA A 345 -5.84 -15.54 -6.98
N ARG A 346 -6.36 -15.98 -5.82
CA ARG A 346 -7.41 -17.00 -5.72
C ARG A 346 -8.83 -16.48 -5.92
N LEU A 347 -9.07 -15.18 -5.83
CA LEU A 347 -10.42 -14.61 -5.85
C LEU A 347 -11.20 -14.98 -7.13
N GLU A 348 -10.63 -14.79 -8.30
CA GLU A 348 -11.29 -15.11 -9.57
C GLU A 348 -11.48 -16.62 -9.79
N PRO A 349 -10.50 -17.49 -9.53
CA PRO A 349 -10.72 -18.93 -9.52
C PRO A 349 -11.84 -19.37 -8.58
N LEU A 350 -11.86 -18.89 -7.32
CA LEU A 350 -12.88 -19.25 -6.35
C LEU A 350 -14.30 -18.83 -6.76
N LYS A 351 -14.47 -17.64 -7.36
CA LYS A 351 -15.75 -17.19 -7.92
C LYS A 351 -16.22 -18.13 -9.03
N ARG A 352 -15.34 -18.52 -9.93
CA ARG A 352 -15.67 -19.45 -11.03
C ARG A 352 -16.02 -20.84 -10.52
N GLU A 353 -15.27 -21.34 -9.54
CA GLU A 353 -15.45 -22.68 -8.94
C GLU A 353 -16.78 -22.78 -8.18
N SER A 354 -17.14 -21.73 -7.44
CA SER A 354 -18.34 -21.72 -6.58
C SER A 354 -19.60 -21.17 -7.24
N GLY A 355 -19.46 -20.41 -8.33
CA GLY A 355 -20.57 -19.71 -8.98
C GLY A 355 -21.03 -18.45 -8.23
N TYR A 356 -20.41 -18.06 -7.13
CA TYR A 356 -20.73 -16.80 -6.45
C TYR A 356 -20.20 -15.58 -7.23
N PRO A 357 -20.98 -14.48 -7.32
CA PRO A 357 -20.55 -13.27 -8.02
C PRO A 357 -19.33 -12.60 -7.37
N HIS A 358 -19.14 -12.80 -6.06
CA HIS A 358 -18.04 -12.25 -5.29
C HIS A 358 -17.40 -13.30 -4.38
N ALA A 359 -16.16 -13.07 -4.02
CA ALA A 359 -15.43 -13.91 -3.06
C ALA A 359 -14.64 -13.03 -2.07
N MET A 360 -14.50 -13.51 -0.85
CA MET A 360 -13.60 -12.97 0.17
C MET A 360 -12.71 -14.10 0.68
N VAL A 361 -11.41 -13.89 0.69
CA VAL A 361 -10.44 -14.81 1.27
C VAL A 361 -9.86 -14.21 2.54
N ILE A 362 -10.01 -14.92 3.64
CA ILE A 362 -9.51 -14.57 4.96
C ILE A 362 -8.30 -15.46 5.24
N VAL A 363 -7.13 -14.86 5.34
CA VAL A 363 -5.88 -15.56 5.61
C VAL A 363 -5.52 -15.43 7.08
N PHE A 364 -5.38 -16.56 7.75
CA PHE A 364 -4.86 -16.61 9.11
C PHE A 364 -3.39 -16.98 9.10
N CYS A 365 -2.55 -16.10 9.60
CA CYS A 365 -1.13 -16.32 9.80
C CYS A 365 -0.79 -16.29 11.29
N PRO A 366 -0.65 -17.45 11.95
CA PRO A 366 -0.16 -17.51 13.32
C PRO A 366 1.24 -16.89 13.43
N LYS A 367 1.45 -16.11 14.47
CA LYS A 367 2.76 -15.59 14.89
C LYS A 367 3.17 -16.23 16.22
N ASP A 368 4.43 -16.06 16.62
CA ASP A 368 4.92 -16.52 17.92
C ASP A 368 4.13 -15.94 19.09
N ARG A 369 3.64 -14.71 18.92
CA ARG A 369 2.83 -13.99 19.92
C ARG A 369 1.58 -13.41 19.26
N GLY A 370 0.63 -14.28 18.85
CA GLY A 370 -0.64 -13.80 18.32
C GLY A 370 -0.95 -14.24 16.92
N VAL A 371 -1.68 -13.41 16.16
CA VAL A 371 -2.13 -13.73 14.80
C VAL A 371 -2.17 -12.49 13.93
N HIS A 372 -1.80 -12.67 12.68
CA HIS A 372 -2.02 -11.71 11.61
C HIS A 372 -3.12 -12.25 10.69
N ILE A 373 -4.17 -11.48 10.51
CA ILE A 373 -5.28 -11.80 9.63
C ILE A 373 -5.24 -10.82 8.46
N SER A 374 -5.26 -11.35 7.26
CA SER A 374 -5.37 -10.56 6.04
C SER A 374 -6.65 -10.93 5.32
N MET A 375 -7.46 -9.96 4.94
CA MET A 375 -8.69 -10.14 4.19
C MET A 375 -8.54 -9.57 2.79
N ARG A 376 -8.95 -10.33 1.79
CA ARG A 376 -8.87 -9.93 0.38
C ARG A 376 -10.19 -10.25 -0.33
N GLY A 377 -10.63 -9.33 -1.19
CA GLY A 377 -11.86 -9.46 -1.97
C GLY A 377 -13.04 -8.76 -1.33
N GLY A 378 -14.17 -9.42 -1.26
CA GLY A 378 -15.44 -8.83 -0.83
C GLY A 378 -16.23 -8.26 -1.99
N GLY A 379 -17.36 -7.63 -1.67
CA GLY A 379 -18.27 -7.01 -2.62
C GLY A 379 -19.61 -6.67 -1.96
N GLY A 380 -20.36 -5.75 -2.54
CA GLY A 380 -21.63 -5.32 -1.96
C GLY A 380 -21.48 -4.72 -0.56
N LEU A 381 -22.17 -5.30 0.43
CA LEU A 381 -22.17 -4.84 1.81
C LEU A 381 -21.03 -5.40 2.67
N VAL A 382 -20.17 -6.27 2.11
CA VAL A 382 -19.11 -6.95 2.86
C VAL A 382 -17.77 -6.37 2.48
N GLY A 383 -17.29 -5.39 3.27
CA GLY A 383 -15.99 -4.73 3.10
C GLY A 383 -14.93 -5.28 4.05
N CYS A 384 -13.73 -5.58 3.53
CA CYS A 384 -12.60 -6.07 4.31
C CYS A 384 -12.19 -5.08 5.42
N GLY A 385 -12.11 -3.77 5.10
CA GLY A 385 -11.70 -2.73 6.04
C GLY A 385 -12.60 -2.66 7.27
N ALA A 386 -13.93 -2.62 7.06
CA ALA A 386 -14.91 -2.60 8.15
C ALA A 386 -14.84 -3.87 9.01
N MET A 387 -14.67 -5.04 8.38
CA MET A 387 -14.54 -6.31 9.12
C MET A 387 -13.27 -6.35 9.97
N CYS A 388 -12.14 -5.94 9.43
CA CYS A 388 -10.88 -5.90 10.17
C CYS A 388 -10.91 -4.90 11.32
N SER A 389 -11.50 -3.72 11.13
CA SER A 389 -11.66 -2.72 12.18
C SER A 389 -12.57 -3.22 13.30
N GLU A 390 -13.72 -3.79 12.96
CA GLU A 390 -14.65 -4.32 13.97
C GLU A 390 -14.07 -5.52 14.73
N LEU A 391 -13.37 -6.43 14.03
CA LEU A 391 -12.68 -7.55 14.68
C LEU A 391 -11.62 -7.04 15.67
N ALA A 392 -10.82 -6.07 15.28
CA ALA A 392 -9.82 -5.44 16.15
C ALA A 392 -10.47 -4.80 17.37
N ASN A 393 -11.59 -4.08 17.21
CA ASN A 393 -12.34 -3.48 18.30
C ASN A 393 -12.89 -4.52 19.30
N ARG A 394 -13.41 -5.65 18.81
CA ARG A 394 -13.89 -6.77 19.64
C ARG A 394 -12.75 -7.40 20.43
N MET A 395 -11.64 -7.68 19.75
CA MET A 395 -10.45 -8.23 20.40
C MET A 395 -9.87 -7.28 21.45
N GLN A 396 -9.88 -5.98 21.20
CA GLN A 396 -9.41 -4.96 22.14
C GLN A 396 -10.32 -4.87 23.39
N LYS A 397 -11.65 -5.04 23.23
CA LYS A 397 -12.59 -5.11 24.35
C LYS A 397 -12.40 -6.37 25.19
N LEU A 398 -12.11 -7.52 24.56
CA LEU A 398 -11.85 -8.78 25.28
C LEU A 398 -10.51 -8.78 26.01
N TYR A 399 -9.53 -8.03 25.50
CA TYR A 399 -8.16 -7.97 26.01
C TYR A 399 -7.70 -6.51 26.20
N PRO A 400 -8.32 -5.75 27.14
CA PRO A 400 -8.12 -4.29 27.21
C PRO A 400 -6.73 -3.87 27.73
N GLU A 401 -6.06 -4.72 28.51
CA GLU A 401 -4.86 -4.33 29.26
C GLU A 401 -3.58 -4.20 28.40
N GLN A 402 -3.68 -4.36 27.10
CA GLN A 402 -2.46 -4.50 26.33
C GLN A 402 -2.61 -3.81 24.95
N GLY A 403 -1.65 -2.98 24.54
CA GLY A 403 -1.50 -2.50 23.16
C GLY A 403 -1.20 -3.63 22.16
N GLY A 404 -1.15 -3.37 20.87
CA GLY A 404 -0.76 -4.35 19.84
C GLY A 404 -1.95 -5.07 19.17
N ILE A 405 -3.18 -4.56 19.31
CA ILE A 405 -4.30 -4.95 18.46
C ILE A 405 -4.68 -3.77 17.58
N GLY A 406 -4.76 -4.01 16.30
CA GLY A 406 -5.19 -3.04 15.32
C GLY A 406 -5.77 -3.71 14.09
N GLY A 407 -6.66 -3.02 13.39
CA GLY A 407 -7.23 -3.52 12.14
C GLY A 407 -7.81 -2.38 11.32
N GLY A 408 -7.84 -2.57 10.01
CA GLY A 408 -8.36 -1.60 9.05
C GLY A 408 -7.83 -1.84 7.66
N GLY A 409 -8.10 -0.93 6.76
CA GLY A 409 -7.70 -0.98 5.37
C GLY A 409 -8.83 -0.63 4.42
N HIS A 410 -8.67 -0.98 3.16
CA HIS A 410 -9.66 -0.74 2.12
C HIS A 410 -10.76 -1.81 2.09
N ASP A 411 -11.86 -1.53 1.39
CA ASP A 411 -12.98 -2.47 1.26
C ASP A 411 -12.59 -3.80 0.62
N ARG A 412 -11.56 -3.83 -0.21
CA ARG A 412 -11.09 -5.03 -0.92
C ARG A 412 -9.81 -5.63 -0.36
N ALA A 413 -9.13 -4.93 0.55
CA ALA A 413 -7.87 -5.37 1.12
C ALA A 413 -7.67 -4.75 2.50
N ALA A 414 -7.61 -5.57 3.54
CA ALA A 414 -7.48 -5.10 4.90
C ALA A 414 -6.73 -6.12 5.75
N GLU A 415 -6.26 -5.66 6.89
CA GLU A 415 -5.51 -6.48 7.83
C GLU A 415 -5.98 -6.23 9.27
N CYS A 416 -5.97 -7.30 10.07
CA CYS A 416 -6.13 -7.23 11.51
C CYS A 416 -4.94 -7.92 12.17
N VAL A 417 -4.22 -7.19 13.00
CA VAL A 417 -3.04 -7.67 13.71
C VAL A 417 -3.35 -7.76 15.19
N VAL A 418 -3.14 -8.94 15.75
CA VAL A 418 -3.20 -9.19 17.19
C VAL A 418 -1.79 -9.62 17.61
N ASP A 419 -0.96 -8.67 18.03
CA ASP A 419 0.46 -8.90 18.33
C ASP A 419 0.68 -9.14 19.82
N ARG A 420 0.03 -10.21 20.32
CA ARG A 420 0.09 -10.64 21.73
C ARG A 420 -0.37 -12.08 21.92
N PRO A 421 -0.03 -12.71 23.03
CA PRO A 421 -0.51 -14.06 23.34
C PRO A 421 -2.02 -14.04 23.60
N VAL A 422 -2.81 -14.26 22.55
CA VAL A 422 -4.25 -14.54 22.65
C VAL A 422 -4.51 -15.93 22.09
N PRO A 423 -5.45 -16.67 22.64
CA PRO A 423 -5.85 -17.95 22.07
C PRO A 423 -6.41 -17.74 20.66
N MET A 424 -5.87 -18.43 19.67
CA MET A 424 -6.31 -18.30 18.28
C MET A 424 -7.81 -18.60 18.12
N TYR A 425 -8.34 -19.54 18.91
CA TYR A 425 -9.76 -19.85 18.89
C TYR A 425 -10.65 -18.66 19.28
N ALA A 426 -10.18 -17.76 20.16
CA ALA A 426 -10.94 -16.56 20.52
C ALA A 426 -11.05 -15.60 19.32
N VAL A 427 -9.96 -15.44 18.58
CA VAL A 427 -9.95 -14.61 17.37
C VAL A 427 -10.86 -15.20 16.28
N ILE A 428 -10.79 -16.52 16.09
CA ILE A 428 -11.65 -17.24 15.12
C ILE A 428 -13.11 -17.13 15.56
N HIS A 429 -13.41 -17.30 16.85
CA HIS A 429 -14.77 -17.19 17.37
C HIS A 429 -15.36 -15.80 17.11
N GLU A 430 -14.64 -14.73 17.45
CA GLU A 430 -15.12 -13.36 17.22
C GLU A 430 -15.32 -13.06 15.73
N LEU A 431 -14.44 -13.57 14.88
CA LEU A 431 -14.61 -13.44 13.43
C LEU A 431 -15.88 -14.17 12.95
N LEU A 432 -16.12 -15.41 13.40
CA LEU A 432 -17.31 -16.16 13.00
C LEU A 432 -18.60 -15.49 13.51
N MET A 433 -18.60 -14.97 14.74
CA MET A 433 -19.72 -14.20 15.28
C MET A 433 -19.98 -12.93 14.46
N LEU A 434 -18.92 -12.22 14.07
CA LEU A 434 -19.03 -11.04 13.19
C LEU A 434 -19.65 -11.40 11.84
N ILE A 435 -19.17 -12.47 11.20
CA ILE A 435 -19.73 -12.97 9.95
C ILE A 435 -21.21 -13.33 10.11
N GLU A 436 -21.57 -14.05 11.17
CA GLU A 436 -22.96 -14.43 11.45
C GLU A 436 -23.89 -13.21 11.66
N GLU A 437 -23.43 -12.21 12.37
CA GLU A 437 -24.18 -10.95 12.56
C GLU A 437 -24.39 -10.20 11.25
N MET A 438 -23.38 -10.17 10.38
CA MET A 438 -23.48 -9.56 9.06
C MET A 438 -24.51 -10.32 8.19
N VAL A 439 -24.52 -11.66 8.23
CA VAL A 439 -25.53 -12.48 7.55
C VAL A 439 -26.94 -12.15 8.04
N LYS A 440 -27.14 -12.01 9.35
CA LYS A 440 -28.44 -11.68 9.95
C LYS A 440 -28.91 -10.29 9.52
N LYS A 441 -28.02 -9.29 9.57
CA LYS A 441 -28.34 -7.91 9.14
C LYS A 441 -28.73 -7.84 7.66
N SER A 442 -28.05 -8.57 6.81
CA SER A 442 -28.32 -8.60 5.39
C SER A 442 -29.69 -9.20 5.04
N LYS A 443 -30.09 -10.25 5.76
CA LYS A 443 -31.43 -10.89 5.59
C LYS A 443 -32.55 -10.02 6.10
N GLY A 444 -32.33 -9.22 7.16
CA GLY A 444 -33.32 -8.30 7.72
C GLY A 444 -33.64 -7.10 6.81
N THR A 445 -32.69 -6.63 6.03
CA THR A 445 -32.91 -5.56 5.03
C THR A 445 -33.65 -6.03 3.78
N SER A 446 -33.60 -7.32 3.43
CA SER A 446 -34.31 -7.88 2.28
C SER A 446 -35.81 -8.15 2.55
N SER A 447 -36.25 -8.11 3.81
CA SER A 447 -37.66 -8.33 4.21
C SER A 447 -38.47 -7.03 4.35
N SER A 448 -37.87 -5.87 4.10
CA SER A 448 -38.47 -4.52 4.22
C SER A 448 -38.55 -3.78 2.88
N LEU A 449 -38.40 -4.46 1.74
CA LEU A 449 -38.68 -4.02 0.37
C LEU A 449 -39.73 -4.93 -0.25
#